data_9d422e45de090aab28a7d240c7ca7930
#
_entry.id   9d422e45de090aab28a7d240c7ca7930
#
_cell.length_a   1.000
_cell.length_b   1.000
_cell.length_c   1.000
_cell.angle_alpha   90.00
_cell.angle_beta   90.00
_cell.angle_gamma   90.00
#
_symmetry.space_group_name_H-M   'P 1'
#
loop_
_entity.id
_entity.type
_entity.pdbx_description
1 polymer ?
#
loop_
_entity_poly.entity_id
_entity_poly.type
_entity_poly.pdbx_seq_one_letter_code
_entity_poly.pdbx_strand_id
1 'polypeptide(L)'
;MATICNVTEERALEINNFEFTYASADEPSLKQITMPIAKHSVTALIGPSGCGKSTLLRSINRMHDLYPGNKYDGEILYNGRNILDAKEDLINLRVNIGMIFQKPTAFPMSIFDNVAYGLRLQGMKNKTELGDRVEKALKDAAIWKEVQNRLKHDANGLSGGQQQRLCIARAIAVEPEVLLFDEPTSALDPISTQGIEELVTELKEKVSIVIVTHNMQQAARVSDYTGFMYLGELIELGKTEELFVTPAERLTEEYITGKFG
;
A
#
# COMPACT_ATOMS: atom_id res chain seq x y z
N MET A 1 20.39 0.10 15.42
CA MET A 1 19.41 -0.96 15.08
C MET A 1 18.04 -0.42 15.43
N ALA A 2 17.05 -0.66 14.57
CA ALA A 2 15.67 -0.23 14.85
C ALA A 2 15.11 -0.93 16.09
N THR A 3 14.30 -0.21 16.90
CA THR A 3 13.50 -0.82 17.93
C THR A 3 12.25 -1.40 17.30
N ILE A 4 12.12 -2.72 17.32
CA ILE A 4 11.03 -3.46 16.66
C ILE A 4 10.23 -4.19 17.73
N CYS A 5 8.92 -3.92 17.81
CA CYS A 5 8.03 -4.69 18.66
C CYS A 5 7.92 -6.15 18.18
N ASN A 6 7.59 -7.05 19.07
CA ASN A 6 7.32 -8.43 18.70
C ASN A 6 5.93 -8.51 18.04
N VAL A 7 5.91 -8.70 16.71
CA VAL A 7 4.70 -9.01 15.97
C VAL A 7 4.40 -10.49 16.19
N THR A 8 3.33 -10.76 16.93
CA THR A 8 2.93 -12.13 17.33
C THR A 8 2.02 -12.79 16.31
N GLU A 9 1.41 -12.01 15.43
CA GLU A 9 0.53 -12.46 14.36
C GLU A 9 1.29 -13.16 13.24
N GLU A 10 0.60 -13.94 12.44
CA GLU A 10 1.14 -14.50 11.20
C GLU A 10 1.62 -13.35 10.30
N ARG A 11 2.75 -13.53 9.63
CA ARG A 11 3.36 -12.50 8.79
C ARG A 11 2.89 -12.63 7.35
N ALA A 12 2.45 -11.53 6.77
CA ALA A 12 2.17 -11.43 5.33
C ALA A 12 3.47 -11.25 4.53
N LEU A 13 4.40 -10.45 5.10
CA LEU A 13 5.70 -10.18 4.52
C LEU A 13 6.76 -10.11 5.63
N GLU A 14 8.01 -10.48 5.29
CA GLU A 14 9.17 -10.25 6.13
C GLU A 14 10.24 -9.53 5.31
N ILE A 15 10.71 -8.41 5.82
CA ILE A 15 11.77 -7.62 5.21
C ILE A 15 13.02 -7.81 6.08
N ASN A 16 14.12 -8.27 5.49
CA ASN A 16 15.33 -8.64 6.21
C ASN A 16 16.57 -7.95 5.61
N ASN A 17 17.18 -7.04 6.38
CA ASN A 17 18.37 -6.27 5.99
C ASN A 17 18.28 -5.69 4.59
N PHE A 18 17.09 -5.20 4.22
CA PHE A 18 16.80 -4.73 2.88
C PHE A 18 17.46 -3.38 2.62
N GLU A 19 18.17 -3.28 1.49
CA GLU A 19 18.73 -2.05 0.97
C GLU A 19 18.23 -1.79 -0.46
N PHE A 20 18.14 -0.52 -0.81
CA PHE A 20 17.75 -0.12 -2.16
C PHE A 20 18.59 1.07 -2.62
N THR A 21 19.18 0.96 -3.81
CA THR A 21 19.96 2.03 -4.43
C THR A 21 19.40 2.36 -5.81
N TYR A 22 19.06 3.64 -6.02
CA TYR A 22 18.65 4.11 -7.34
C TYR A 22 19.85 4.10 -8.31
N ALA A 23 19.56 3.87 -9.60
CA ALA A 23 20.58 3.85 -10.66
C ALA A 23 21.40 5.15 -10.75
N SER A 24 20.84 6.27 -10.31
CA SER A 24 21.47 7.59 -10.31
C SER A 24 22.18 7.95 -9.01
N ALA A 25 22.20 7.05 -8.02
CA ALA A 25 22.76 7.31 -6.70
C ALA A 25 23.96 6.38 -6.42
N ASP A 26 24.96 6.92 -5.72
CA ASP A 26 26.13 6.15 -5.28
C ASP A 26 25.88 5.45 -3.94
N GLU A 27 24.94 5.97 -3.13
CA GLU A 27 24.62 5.42 -1.81
C GLU A 27 23.19 4.87 -1.76
N PRO A 28 22.93 3.88 -0.88
CA PRO A 28 21.60 3.34 -0.66
C PRO A 28 20.61 4.42 -0.16
N SER A 29 19.45 4.47 -0.80
CA SER A 29 18.30 5.28 -0.36
C SER A 29 17.50 4.59 0.76
N LEU A 30 17.60 3.27 0.87
CA LEU A 30 17.13 2.47 2.00
C LEU A 30 18.29 1.67 2.55
N LYS A 31 18.42 1.65 3.88
CA LYS A 31 19.61 1.14 4.58
C LYS A 31 19.18 0.10 5.61
N GLN A 32 19.49 -1.16 5.36
CA GLN A 32 19.31 -2.28 6.30
C GLN A 32 17.94 -2.35 6.97
N ILE A 33 16.88 -2.13 6.18
CA ILE A 33 15.50 -2.19 6.71
C ILE A 33 15.20 -3.63 7.10
N THR A 34 14.81 -3.82 8.36
CA THR A 34 14.31 -5.10 8.87
C THR A 34 12.97 -4.84 9.56
N MET A 35 11.89 -5.43 9.04
CA MET A 35 10.56 -5.32 9.63
C MET A 35 9.63 -6.43 9.17
N PRO A 36 8.80 -7.00 10.06
CA PRO A 36 7.67 -7.84 9.70
C PRO A 36 6.46 -6.98 9.31
N ILE A 37 5.63 -7.50 8.41
CA ILE A 37 4.28 -6.98 8.13
C ILE A 37 3.29 -8.06 8.57
N ALA A 38 2.45 -7.73 9.54
CA ALA A 38 1.45 -8.64 10.08
C ALA A 38 0.34 -8.91 9.05
N LYS A 39 -0.19 -10.13 9.06
CA LYS A 39 -1.31 -10.54 8.20
C LYS A 39 -2.62 -9.94 8.71
N HIS A 40 -3.52 -9.60 7.78
CA HIS A 40 -4.83 -9.03 8.10
C HIS A 40 -4.77 -7.85 9.08
N SER A 41 -3.81 -6.97 8.87
CA SER A 41 -3.58 -5.76 9.65
C SER A 41 -3.19 -4.59 8.76
N VAL A 42 -3.25 -3.40 9.29
CA VAL A 42 -2.75 -2.19 8.64
C VAL A 42 -1.43 -1.80 9.29
N THR A 43 -0.35 -1.79 8.51
CA THR A 43 0.95 -1.23 8.91
C THR A 43 1.14 0.14 8.25
N ALA A 44 1.19 1.20 9.03
CA ALA A 44 1.51 2.54 8.53
C ALA A 44 3.02 2.79 8.54
N LEU A 45 3.51 3.46 7.49
CA LEU A 45 4.86 4.02 7.44
C LEU A 45 4.75 5.53 7.52
N ILE A 46 5.34 6.12 8.58
CA ILE A 46 5.40 7.57 8.81
C ILE A 46 6.84 8.07 8.79
N GLY A 47 7.02 9.37 8.65
CA GLY A 47 8.33 10.03 8.64
C GLY A 47 8.37 11.23 7.71
N PRO A 48 9.43 12.04 7.74
CA PRO A 48 9.56 13.23 6.92
C PRO A 48 9.56 12.92 5.41
N SER A 49 9.27 13.92 4.59
CA SER A 49 9.33 13.78 3.14
C SER A 49 10.74 13.40 2.70
N GLY A 50 10.86 12.47 1.75
CA GLY A 50 12.15 12.01 1.23
C GLY A 50 12.89 10.98 2.09
N CYS A 51 12.34 10.53 3.23
CA CYS A 51 13.02 9.54 4.09
C CYS A 51 12.98 8.09 3.56
N GLY A 52 12.35 7.81 2.42
CA GLY A 52 12.35 6.49 1.79
C GLY A 52 11.05 5.68 1.88
N LYS A 53 9.97 6.17 2.51
CA LYS A 53 8.69 5.43 2.68
C LYS A 53 8.12 4.86 1.38
N SER A 54 7.90 5.73 0.38
CA SER A 54 7.38 5.30 -0.93
C SER A 54 8.39 4.44 -1.69
N THR A 55 9.69 4.62 -1.45
CA THR A 55 10.72 3.77 -2.03
C THR A 55 10.60 2.35 -1.46
N LEU A 56 10.46 2.20 -0.14
CA LEU A 56 10.24 0.91 0.49
C LEU A 56 8.92 0.26 0.01
N LEU A 57 7.83 1.03 0.02
CA LEU A 57 6.53 0.54 -0.42
C LEU A 57 6.59 -0.02 -1.86
N ARG A 58 7.20 0.73 -2.78
CA ARG A 58 7.34 0.34 -4.20
C ARG A 58 8.33 -0.80 -4.42
N SER A 59 9.24 -1.05 -3.49
CA SER A 59 10.14 -2.20 -3.53
C SER A 59 9.41 -3.51 -3.25
N ILE A 60 8.36 -3.48 -2.41
CA ILE A 60 7.57 -4.67 -2.02
C ILE A 60 6.86 -5.32 -3.22
N ASN A 61 6.45 -4.56 -4.25
CA ASN A 61 5.88 -5.13 -5.47
C ASN A 61 6.78 -4.95 -6.70
N ARG A 62 8.05 -4.63 -6.48
CA ARG A 62 9.10 -4.50 -7.50
C ARG A 62 8.76 -3.48 -8.61
N MET A 63 8.09 -2.37 -8.24
CA MET A 63 7.79 -1.29 -9.18
C MET A 63 9.06 -0.62 -9.73
N HIS A 64 10.15 -0.63 -8.98
CA HIS A 64 11.42 -0.05 -9.41
C HIS A 64 12.09 -0.82 -10.56
N ASP A 65 11.69 -2.07 -10.82
CA ASP A 65 12.17 -2.85 -11.98
C ASP A 65 11.72 -2.28 -13.34
N LEU A 66 10.74 -1.36 -13.33
CA LEU A 66 10.36 -0.61 -14.52
C LEU A 66 11.46 0.37 -14.97
N TYR A 67 12.42 0.65 -14.11
CA TYR A 67 13.54 1.56 -14.36
C TYR A 67 14.86 0.80 -14.21
N PRO A 68 15.58 0.53 -15.31
CA PRO A 68 16.80 -0.29 -15.26
C PRO A 68 17.92 0.38 -14.46
N GLY A 69 18.76 -0.44 -13.85
CA GLY A 69 19.96 0.00 -13.12
C GLY A 69 19.76 0.18 -11.62
N ASN A 70 18.53 0.10 -11.12
CA ASN A 70 18.26 0.06 -9.67
C ASN A 70 18.80 -1.24 -9.06
N LYS A 71 19.26 -1.17 -7.80
CA LYS A 71 19.82 -2.33 -7.09
C LYS A 71 19.05 -2.60 -5.82
N TYR A 72 18.81 -3.88 -5.57
CA TYR A 72 18.26 -4.40 -4.32
C TYR A 72 19.33 -5.26 -3.64
N ASP A 73 19.41 -5.20 -2.32
CA ASP A 73 20.19 -6.10 -1.47
C ASP A 73 19.34 -6.54 -0.27
N GLY A 74 19.69 -7.66 0.37
CA GLY A 74 18.89 -8.27 1.42
C GLY A 74 17.71 -9.09 0.88
N GLU A 75 16.63 -9.18 1.65
CA GLU A 75 15.50 -10.05 1.32
C GLU A 75 14.15 -9.37 1.64
N ILE A 76 13.17 -9.64 0.79
CA ILE A 76 11.75 -9.43 1.08
C ILE A 76 11.05 -10.77 0.86
N LEU A 77 10.61 -11.38 1.93
CA LEU A 77 9.96 -12.69 1.88
C LEU A 77 8.43 -12.53 1.81
N TYR A 78 7.83 -13.18 0.82
CA TYR A 78 6.40 -13.34 0.66
C TYR A 78 6.08 -14.82 0.55
N ASN A 79 5.26 -15.35 1.46
CA ASN A 79 4.98 -16.78 1.56
C ASN A 79 6.27 -17.63 1.60
N GLY A 80 7.31 -17.17 2.35
CA GLY A 80 8.59 -17.85 2.50
C GLY A 80 9.52 -17.80 1.28
N ARG A 81 9.15 -17.07 0.21
CA ARG A 81 9.99 -16.88 -1.00
C ARG A 81 10.52 -15.47 -1.06
N ASN A 82 11.79 -15.32 -1.42
CA ASN A 82 12.37 -14.00 -1.64
C ASN A 82 11.87 -13.44 -2.99
N ILE A 83 11.03 -12.40 -2.92
CA ILE A 83 10.48 -11.74 -4.11
C ILE A 83 11.52 -10.95 -4.92
N LEU A 84 12.75 -10.75 -4.38
CA LEU A 84 13.85 -10.09 -5.07
C LEU A 84 14.59 -11.02 -6.02
N ASP A 85 14.29 -12.33 -6.00
CA ASP A 85 14.91 -13.29 -6.92
C ASP A 85 14.68 -12.85 -8.39
N ALA A 86 15.73 -12.95 -9.21
CA ALA A 86 15.67 -12.61 -10.63
C ALA A 86 14.68 -13.47 -11.44
N LYS A 87 14.29 -14.65 -10.92
CA LYS A 87 13.34 -15.57 -11.55
C LYS A 87 11.89 -15.37 -11.07
N GLU A 88 11.62 -14.40 -10.19
CA GLU A 88 10.27 -14.14 -9.68
C GLU A 88 9.32 -13.74 -10.82
N ASP A 89 8.13 -14.35 -10.82
CA ASP A 89 7.05 -13.97 -11.74
C ASP A 89 6.40 -12.65 -11.29
N LEU A 90 6.86 -11.55 -11.87
CA LEU A 90 6.39 -10.20 -11.53
C LEU A 90 4.90 -9.99 -11.86
N ILE A 91 4.34 -10.73 -12.81
CA ILE A 91 2.90 -10.62 -13.11
C ILE A 91 2.12 -11.20 -11.96
N ASN A 92 2.45 -12.42 -11.55
CA ASN A 92 1.80 -13.08 -10.42
C ASN A 92 2.06 -12.34 -9.10
N LEU A 93 3.28 -11.85 -8.88
CA LEU A 93 3.60 -11.03 -7.71
C LEU A 93 2.67 -9.82 -7.60
N ARG A 94 2.49 -9.06 -8.70
CA ARG A 94 1.65 -7.84 -8.72
C ARG A 94 0.15 -8.11 -8.72
N VAL A 95 -0.29 -9.32 -9.00
CA VAL A 95 -1.66 -9.77 -8.75
C VAL A 95 -1.89 -9.95 -7.24
N ASN A 96 -0.94 -10.58 -6.54
CA ASN A 96 -1.05 -10.87 -5.12
C ASN A 96 -0.70 -9.68 -4.24
N ILE A 97 0.17 -8.77 -4.70
CA ILE A 97 0.58 -7.55 -4.00
C ILE A 97 0.16 -6.34 -4.85
N GLY A 98 -1.08 -5.91 -4.63
CA GLY A 98 -1.67 -4.77 -5.34
C GLY A 98 -1.13 -3.43 -4.84
N MET A 99 -1.20 -2.39 -5.68
CA MET A 99 -0.75 -1.04 -5.31
C MET A 99 -1.76 0.03 -5.69
N ILE A 100 -2.04 0.92 -4.76
CA ILE A 100 -2.84 2.14 -4.91
C ILE A 100 -1.89 3.34 -4.81
N PHE A 101 -1.85 4.14 -5.89
CA PHE A 101 -0.96 5.29 -6.00
C PHE A 101 -1.56 6.54 -5.37
N GLN A 102 -0.70 7.49 -5.03
CA GLN A 102 -1.04 8.80 -4.49
C GLN A 102 -2.02 9.57 -5.39
N LYS A 103 -1.75 9.58 -6.71
CA LYS A 103 -2.63 10.18 -7.71
C LYS A 103 -3.53 9.09 -8.28
N PRO A 104 -4.85 9.15 -8.07
CA PRO A 104 -5.76 8.21 -8.68
C PRO A 104 -5.67 8.31 -10.21
N THR A 105 -5.46 7.17 -10.86
CA THR A 105 -5.35 7.11 -12.32
C THR A 105 -6.34 6.06 -12.83
N ALA A 106 -7.52 6.54 -13.19
CA ALA A 106 -8.45 5.72 -13.96
C ALA A 106 -7.88 5.51 -15.37
N PHE A 107 -8.04 4.32 -15.92
CA PHE A 107 -7.70 4.08 -17.31
C PHE A 107 -8.74 4.77 -18.22
N PRO A 108 -8.37 5.23 -19.44
CA PRO A 108 -9.28 5.88 -20.39
C PRO A 108 -10.24 4.85 -21.00
N MET A 109 -11.09 4.29 -20.17
CA MET A 109 -12.10 3.28 -20.49
C MET A 109 -13.29 3.40 -19.52
N SER A 110 -14.32 2.58 -19.73
CA SER A 110 -15.50 2.61 -18.86
C SER A 110 -15.18 2.25 -17.41
N ILE A 111 -16.07 2.63 -16.48
CA ILE A 111 -15.99 2.24 -15.06
C ILE A 111 -15.92 0.72 -14.94
N PHE A 112 -16.81 0.01 -15.67
CA PHE A 112 -16.81 -1.45 -15.70
C PHE A 112 -15.48 -2.02 -16.17
N ASP A 113 -14.95 -1.51 -17.28
CA ASP A 113 -13.72 -2.04 -17.91
C ASP A 113 -12.49 -1.76 -17.04
N ASN A 114 -12.46 -0.66 -16.28
CA ASN A 114 -11.42 -0.40 -15.28
C ASN A 114 -11.33 -1.53 -14.26
N VAL A 115 -12.45 -1.93 -13.67
CA VAL A 115 -12.47 -2.98 -12.65
C VAL A 115 -12.25 -4.37 -13.25
N ALA A 116 -12.85 -4.62 -14.43
CA ALA A 116 -12.75 -5.88 -15.15
C ALA A 116 -11.34 -6.13 -15.74
N TYR A 117 -10.49 -5.11 -15.82
CA TYR A 117 -9.22 -5.17 -16.54
C TYR A 117 -8.32 -6.30 -16.04
N GLY A 118 -8.04 -6.34 -14.75
CA GLY A 118 -7.21 -7.37 -14.13
C GLY A 118 -7.80 -8.78 -14.27
N LEU A 119 -9.10 -8.91 -14.08
CA LEU A 119 -9.82 -10.20 -14.22
C LEU A 119 -9.70 -10.76 -15.64
N ARG A 120 -9.80 -9.90 -16.65
CA ARG A 120 -9.61 -10.31 -18.06
C ARG A 120 -8.17 -10.73 -18.35
N LEU A 121 -7.19 -10.06 -17.77
CA LEU A 121 -5.77 -10.46 -17.89
C LEU A 121 -5.52 -11.84 -17.25
N GLN A 122 -6.24 -12.18 -16.18
CA GLN A 122 -6.23 -13.52 -15.58
C GLN A 122 -7.00 -14.57 -16.42
N GLY A 123 -7.59 -14.17 -17.56
CA GLY A 123 -8.27 -15.08 -18.48
C GLY A 123 -9.75 -15.29 -18.21
N MET A 124 -10.39 -14.49 -17.33
CA MET A 124 -11.83 -14.58 -17.09
C MET A 124 -12.63 -14.15 -18.33
N LYS A 125 -13.34 -15.11 -18.96
CA LYS A 125 -14.11 -14.90 -20.19
C LYS A 125 -15.61 -14.95 -19.98
N ASN A 126 -16.07 -15.56 -18.89
CA ASN A 126 -17.50 -15.66 -18.58
C ASN A 126 -18.05 -14.28 -18.23
N LYS A 127 -19.00 -13.78 -19.04
CA LYS A 127 -19.55 -12.42 -18.87
C LYS A 127 -20.37 -12.24 -17.59
N THR A 128 -21.07 -13.28 -17.15
CA THR A 128 -21.88 -13.24 -15.91
C THR A 128 -20.95 -13.19 -14.71
N GLU A 129 -20.00 -14.11 -14.62
CA GLU A 129 -19.02 -14.16 -13.54
C GLU A 129 -18.19 -12.85 -13.46
N LEU A 130 -17.76 -12.34 -14.63
CA LEU A 130 -17.07 -11.06 -14.71
C LEU A 130 -17.93 -9.91 -14.17
N GLY A 131 -19.23 -9.90 -14.49
CA GLY A 131 -20.19 -8.91 -13.97
C GLY A 131 -20.32 -8.98 -12.47
N ASP A 132 -20.50 -10.19 -11.92
CA ASP A 132 -20.64 -10.43 -10.49
C ASP A 132 -19.38 -10.00 -9.70
N ARG A 133 -18.19 -10.29 -10.24
CA ARG A 133 -16.91 -9.90 -9.65
C ARG A 133 -16.70 -8.38 -9.67
N VAL A 134 -17.06 -7.72 -10.78
CA VAL A 134 -17.00 -6.25 -10.89
C VAL A 134 -17.96 -5.59 -9.91
N GLU A 135 -19.20 -6.07 -9.82
CA GLU A 135 -20.20 -5.56 -8.87
C GLU A 135 -19.71 -5.73 -7.42
N LYS A 136 -19.21 -6.93 -7.07
CA LYS A 136 -18.64 -7.21 -5.74
C LYS A 136 -17.51 -6.23 -5.42
N ALA A 137 -16.53 -6.06 -6.31
CA ALA A 137 -15.39 -5.17 -6.10
C ALA A 137 -15.81 -3.70 -5.93
N LEU A 138 -16.81 -3.24 -6.71
CA LEU A 138 -17.36 -1.88 -6.56
C LEU A 138 -18.13 -1.70 -5.25
N LYS A 139 -18.79 -2.75 -4.74
CA LYS A 139 -19.43 -2.76 -3.41
C LYS A 139 -18.39 -2.75 -2.30
N ASP A 140 -17.38 -3.63 -2.40
CA ASP A 140 -16.29 -3.73 -1.43
C ASP A 140 -15.46 -2.43 -1.38
N ALA A 141 -15.39 -1.66 -2.47
CA ALA A 141 -14.77 -0.33 -2.53
C ALA A 141 -15.72 0.84 -2.21
N ALA A 142 -16.91 0.56 -1.68
CA ALA A 142 -17.93 1.55 -1.25
C ALA A 142 -18.32 2.58 -2.33
N ILE A 143 -18.24 2.23 -3.64
CA ILE A 143 -18.59 3.13 -4.75
C ILE A 143 -19.81 2.67 -5.56
N TRP A 144 -20.28 1.45 -5.37
CA TRP A 144 -21.35 0.84 -6.16
C TRP A 144 -22.60 1.73 -6.30
N LYS A 145 -23.11 2.26 -5.20
CA LYS A 145 -24.33 3.08 -5.20
C LYS A 145 -24.23 4.30 -6.10
N GLU A 146 -23.02 4.84 -6.27
CA GLU A 146 -22.77 6.03 -7.07
C GLU A 146 -22.62 5.73 -8.57
N VAL A 147 -22.20 4.51 -8.92
CA VAL A 147 -21.82 4.19 -10.30
C VAL A 147 -22.68 3.12 -10.98
N GLN A 148 -23.52 2.38 -10.25
CA GLN A 148 -24.30 1.25 -10.77
C GLN A 148 -25.11 1.55 -12.05
N ASN A 149 -25.65 2.78 -12.19
CA ASN A 149 -26.43 3.21 -13.35
C ASN A 149 -25.58 3.78 -14.50
N ARG A 150 -24.25 3.86 -14.34
CA ARG A 150 -23.33 4.46 -15.31
C ARG A 150 -22.05 3.68 -15.53
N LEU A 151 -22.08 2.34 -15.35
CA LEU A 151 -20.93 1.47 -15.49
C LEU A 151 -20.23 1.54 -16.85
N LYS A 152 -20.97 1.90 -17.89
CA LYS A 152 -20.45 2.07 -19.27
C LYS A 152 -19.89 3.47 -19.56
N HIS A 153 -20.02 4.42 -18.64
CA HIS A 153 -19.48 5.77 -18.82
C HIS A 153 -17.98 5.78 -18.60
N ASP A 154 -17.29 6.75 -19.20
CA ASP A 154 -15.85 6.97 -19.02
C ASP A 154 -15.53 7.26 -17.55
N ALA A 155 -14.54 6.54 -17.03
CA ALA A 155 -14.10 6.67 -15.65
C ALA A 155 -13.43 8.03 -15.36
N ASN A 156 -12.91 8.73 -16.37
CA ASN A 156 -12.32 10.07 -16.20
C ASN A 156 -13.34 11.12 -15.75
N GLY A 157 -14.65 10.89 -15.97
CA GLY A 157 -15.73 11.75 -15.49
C GLY A 157 -16.07 11.63 -14.00
N LEU A 158 -15.37 10.78 -13.25
CA LEU A 158 -15.53 10.62 -11.80
C LEU A 158 -14.78 11.72 -11.04
N SER A 159 -15.30 12.10 -9.84
CA SER A 159 -14.57 12.96 -8.90
C SER A 159 -13.28 12.29 -8.38
N GLY A 160 -12.36 13.05 -7.81
CA GLY A 160 -11.10 12.51 -7.30
C GLY A 160 -11.29 11.37 -6.29
N GLY A 161 -12.20 11.53 -5.32
CA GLY A 161 -12.52 10.48 -4.35
C GLY A 161 -13.19 9.26 -4.98
N GLN A 162 -14.05 9.46 -6.00
CA GLN A 162 -14.63 8.36 -6.77
C GLN A 162 -13.57 7.63 -7.61
N GLN A 163 -12.63 8.34 -8.23
CA GLN A 163 -11.53 7.74 -8.98
C GLN A 163 -10.63 6.92 -8.04
N GLN A 164 -10.35 7.42 -6.84
CA GLN A 164 -9.55 6.68 -5.86
C GLN A 164 -10.25 5.37 -5.46
N ARG A 165 -11.53 5.42 -5.11
CA ARG A 165 -12.31 4.20 -4.81
C ARG A 165 -12.43 3.26 -6.01
N LEU A 166 -12.49 3.77 -7.23
CA LEU A 166 -12.43 2.96 -8.45
C LEU A 166 -11.07 2.26 -8.60
N CYS A 167 -9.97 2.95 -8.33
CA CYS A 167 -8.62 2.36 -8.34
C CYS A 167 -8.48 1.25 -7.29
N ILE A 168 -9.08 1.45 -6.10
CA ILE A 168 -9.15 0.40 -5.06
C ILE A 168 -10.01 -0.77 -5.56
N ALA A 169 -11.22 -0.52 -6.11
CA ALA A 169 -12.07 -1.58 -6.68
C ALA A 169 -11.32 -2.41 -7.73
N ARG A 170 -10.58 -1.75 -8.63
CA ARG A 170 -9.75 -2.40 -9.63
C ARG A 170 -8.68 -3.29 -9.01
N ALA A 171 -8.03 -2.84 -7.94
CA ALA A 171 -6.99 -3.59 -7.25
C ALA A 171 -7.55 -4.80 -6.50
N ILE A 172 -8.68 -4.65 -5.79
CA ILE A 172 -9.26 -5.75 -5.00
C ILE A 172 -10.05 -6.76 -5.84
N ALA A 173 -10.43 -6.42 -7.08
CA ALA A 173 -11.18 -7.31 -7.97
C ALA A 173 -10.43 -8.63 -8.24
N VAL A 174 -9.10 -8.59 -8.27
CA VAL A 174 -8.22 -9.76 -8.49
C VAL A 174 -7.92 -10.54 -7.21
N GLU A 175 -8.50 -10.12 -6.07
CA GLU A 175 -8.35 -10.73 -4.72
C GLU A 175 -6.88 -10.85 -4.28
N PRO A 176 -6.17 -9.72 -4.14
CA PRO A 176 -4.78 -9.72 -3.66
C PRO A 176 -4.71 -10.13 -2.18
N GLU A 177 -3.55 -10.63 -1.74
CA GLU A 177 -3.27 -10.91 -0.32
C GLU A 177 -2.71 -9.70 0.41
N VAL A 178 -2.05 -8.79 -0.32
CA VAL A 178 -1.46 -7.55 0.22
C VAL A 178 -1.85 -6.36 -0.64
N LEU A 179 -2.20 -5.25 0.01
CA LEU A 179 -2.44 -3.96 -0.64
C LEU A 179 -1.47 -2.90 -0.11
N LEU A 180 -0.83 -2.22 -1.04
CA LEU A 180 0.10 -1.13 -0.78
C LEU A 180 -0.57 0.20 -1.12
N PHE A 181 -0.62 1.12 -0.17
CA PHE A 181 -1.22 2.45 -0.36
C PHE A 181 -0.14 3.54 -0.23
N ASP A 182 0.14 4.25 -1.32
CA ASP A 182 1.10 5.35 -1.35
C ASP A 182 0.35 6.69 -1.22
N GLU A 183 0.23 7.22 -0.02
CA GLU A 183 -0.45 8.49 0.31
C GLU A 183 -1.87 8.62 -0.32
N PRO A 184 -2.79 7.67 -0.12
CA PRO A 184 -4.01 7.52 -0.91
C PRO A 184 -5.01 8.67 -0.77
N THR A 185 -4.84 9.57 0.21
CA THR A 185 -5.78 10.63 0.55
C THR A 185 -5.20 12.04 0.41
N SER A 186 -3.91 12.16 0.01
CA SER A 186 -3.19 13.45 -0.01
C SER A 186 -3.79 14.51 -0.94
N ALA A 187 -4.54 14.09 -1.97
CA ALA A 187 -5.19 14.97 -2.95
C ALA A 187 -6.72 15.01 -2.79
N LEU A 188 -7.27 14.49 -1.69
CA LEU A 188 -8.71 14.36 -1.47
C LEU A 188 -9.22 15.37 -0.45
N ASP A 189 -10.50 15.71 -0.58
CA ASP A 189 -11.25 16.49 0.41
C ASP A 189 -11.48 15.66 1.70
N PRO A 190 -11.82 16.31 2.84
CA PRO A 190 -11.98 15.60 4.12
C PRO A 190 -13.03 14.49 4.12
N ILE A 191 -14.14 14.66 3.40
CA ILE A 191 -15.22 13.65 3.33
C ILE A 191 -14.73 12.42 2.56
N SER A 192 -14.09 12.65 1.41
CA SER A 192 -13.49 11.57 0.62
C SER A 192 -12.38 10.87 1.39
N THR A 193 -11.57 11.60 2.17
CA THR A 193 -10.53 11.05 3.04
C THR A 193 -11.12 10.10 4.08
N GLN A 194 -12.16 10.54 4.80
CA GLN A 194 -12.84 9.69 5.78
C GLN A 194 -13.38 8.40 5.13
N GLY A 195 -14.01 8.50 3.96
CA GLY A 195 -14.50 7.32 3.25
C GLY A 195 -13.40 6.33 2.84
N ILE A 196 -12.17 6.80 2.56
CA ILE A 196 -11.03 5.91 2.31
C ILE A 196 -10.50 5.29 3.61
N GLU A 197 -10.48 6.04 4.72
CA GLU A 197 -10.07 5.51 6.03
C GLU A 197 -11.00 4.39 6.52
N GLU A 198 -12.31 4.59 6.40
CA GLU A 198 -13.33 3.57 6.71
C GLU A 198 -13.12 2.32 5.83
N LEU A 199 -12.91 2.53 4.52
CA LEU A 199 -12.67 1.45 3.58
C LEU A 199 -11.39 0.65 3.91
N VAL A 200 -10.29 1.31 4.29
CA VAL A 200 -9.05 0.65 4.72
C VAL A 200 -9.30 -0.23 5.94
N THR A 201 -10.07 0.27 6.91
CA THR A 201 -10.43 -0.47 8.12
C THR A 201 -11.30 -1.71 7.83
N GLU A 202 -12.20 -1.63 6.86
CA GLU A 202 -13.00 -2.78 6.43
C GLU A 202 -12.20 -3.80 5.63
N LEU A 203 -11.30 -3.32 4.76
CA LEU A 203 -10.49 -4.17 3.89
C LEU A 203 -9.45 -5.00 4.66
N LYS A 204 -8.94 -4.52 5.80
CA LYS A 204 -7.92 -5.26 6.58
C LYS A 204 -8.38 -6.65 7.02
N GLU A 205 -9.68 -6.86 7.18
CA GLU A 205 -10.25 -8.18 7.51
C GLU A 205 -10.02 -9.23 6.41
N LYS A 206 -9.74 -8.79 5.19
CA LYS A 206 -9.59 -9.65 4.01
C LYS A 206 -8.18 -9.65 3.44
N VAL A 207 -7.44 -8.54 3.58
CA VAL A 207 -6.13 -8.33 2.99
C VAL A 207 -5.19 -7.65 3.99
N SER A 208 -3.89 -7.91 3.88
CA SER A 208 -2.88 -7.20 4.67
C SER A 208 -2.57 -5.86 4.00
N ILE A 209 -2.45 -4.78 4.77
CA ILE A 209 -2.32 -3.44 4.22
C ILE A 209 -1.02 -2.78 4.70
N VAL A 210 -0.27 -2.19 3.77
CA VAL A 210 0.82 -1.27 4.09
C VAL A 210 0.46 0.10 3.53
N ILE A 211 0.39 1.12 4.40
CA ILE A 211 0.02 2.48 4.00
C ILE A 211 1.15 3.46 4.31
N VAL A 212 1.55 4.23 3.31
CA VAL A 212 2.41 5.41 3.51
C VAL A 212 1.53 6.63 3.70
N THR A 213 1.77 7.39 4.74
CA THR A 213 1.09 8.66 4.97
C THR A 213 2.03 9.66 5.67
N HIS A 214 1.85 10.94 5.37
CA HIS A 214 2.45 12.04 6.11
C HIS A 214 1.49 12.62 7.17
N ASN A 215 0.26 12.12 7.23
CA ASN A 215 -0.74 12.53 8.22
C ASN A 215 -0.72 11.56 9.41
N MET A 216 -0.11 12.02 10.51
CA MET A 216 0.01 11.22 11.75
C MET A 216 -1.35 10.87 12.35
N GLN A 217 -2.34 11.77 12.25
CA GLN A 217 -3.69 11.49 12.76
C GLN A 217 -4.37 10.37 11.95
N GLN A 218 -4.13 10.32 10.63
CA GLN A 218 -4.61 9.23 9.79
C GLN A 218 -3.94 7.92 10.21
N ALA A 219 -2.61 7.88 10.33
CA ALA A 219 -1.89 6.70 10.79
C ALA A 219 -2.45 6.19 12.13
N ALA A 220 -2.64 7.10 13.10
CA ALA A 220 -3.18 6.75 14.42
C ALA A 220 -4.61 6.17 14.38
N ARG A 221 -5.44 6.57 13.39
CA ARG A 221 -6.82 6.07 13.30
C ARG A 221 -6.94 4.73 12.59
N VAL A 222 -6.12 4.50 11.53
CA VAL A 222 -6.36 3.38 10.61
C VAL A 222 -5.41 2.22 10.79
N SER A 223 -4.24 2.40 11.45
CA SER A 223 -3.23 1.35 11.51
C SER A 223 -3.19 0.61 12.84
N ASP A 224 -2.85 -0.66 12.76
CA ASP A 224 -2.59 -1.55 13.89
C ASP A 224 -1.11 -1.44 14.32
N TYR A 225 -0.23 -1.30 13.33
CA TYR A 225 1.21 -1.11 13.52
C TYR A 225 1.67 0.17 12.81
N THR A 226 2.66 0.85 13.38
CA THR A 226 3.27 2.03 12.78
C THR A 226 4.79 1.91 12.80
N GLY A 227 5.41 2.10 11.62
CA GLY A 227 6.85 2.21 11.45
C GLY A 227 7.26 3.66 11.20
N PHE A 228 8.19 4.17 12.00
CA PHE A 228 8.79 5.48 11.77
C PHE A 228 10.09 5.34 11.00
N MET A 229 10.19 6.05 9.87
CA MET A 229 11.37 6.06 9.01
C MET A 229 12.06 7.42 8.99
N TYR A 230 13.39 7.40 8.98
CA TYR A 230 14.21 8.60 8.88
C TYR A 230 15.50 8.34 8.10
N LEU A 231 15.85 9.17 7.12
CA LEU A 231 17.06 9.11 6.29
C LEU A 231 17.38 7.71 5.69
N GLY A 232 16.35 7.00 5.25
CA GLY A 232 16.47 5.68 4.64
C GLY A 232 16.52 4.52 5.64
N GLU A 233 16.38 4.80 6.93
CA GLU A 233 16.40 3.79 8.00
C GLU A 233 15.03 3.65 8.65
N LEU A 234 14.70 2.44 9.11
CA LEU A 234 13.62 2.22 10.05
C LEU A 234 14.15 2.54 11.44
N ILE A 235 13.53 3.46 12.14
CA ILE A 235 13.93 3.85 13.50
C ILE A 235 13.18 3.03 14.54
N GLU A 236 11.87 2.94 14.37
CA GLU A 236 11.00 2.23 15.31
C GLU A 236 9.82 1.60 14.57
N LEU A 237 9.41 0.41 14.99
CA LEU A 237 8.17 -0.26 14.61
C LEU A 237 7.46 -0.73 15.87
N GLY A 238 6.23 -0.28 16.06
CA GLY A 238 5.43 -0.62 17.25
C GLY A 238 3.95 -0.73 16.95
N LYS A 239 3.19 -1.24 17.93
CA LYS A 239 1.73 -1.09 17.90
C LYS A 239 1.40 0.39 17.87
N THR A 240 0.48 0.77 17.00
CA THR A 240 0.15 2.18 16.76
C THR A 240 -0.23 2.91 18.03
N GLU A 241 -1.09 2.30 18.86
CA GLU A 241 -1.53 2.89 20.13
C GLU A 241 -0.38 3.13 21.12
N GLU A 242 0.62 2.25 21.15
CA GLU A 242 1.79 2.38 22.01
C GLU A 242 2.77 3.43 21.47
N LEU A 243 3.09 3.35 20.17
CA LEU A 243 4.06 4.23 19.52
C LEU A 243 3.63 5.71 19.55
N PHE A 244 2.34 6.01 19.41
CA PHE A 244 1.83 7.39 19.47
C PHE A 244 1.72 7.96 20.90
N VAL A 245 1.71 7.11 21.96
CA VAL A 245 1.60 7.54 23.35
C VAL A 245 2.95 7.49 24.06
N THR A 246 3.72 6.43 23.84
CA THR A 246 4.98 6.18 24.55
C THR A 246 6.00 5.55 23.60
N PRO A 247 6.49 6.32 22.61
CA PRO A 247 7.52 5.83 21.68
C PRO A 247 8.78 5.46 22.45
N ALA A 248 9.45 4.39 22.01
CA ALA A 248 10.70 3.92 22.61
C ALA A 248 11.90 4.77 22.16
N GLU A 249 11.83 5.32 20.95
CA GLU A 249 12.92 6.08 20.34
C GLU A 249 12.67 7.59 20.46
N ARG A 250 13.68 8.33 20.92
CA ARG A 250 13.60 9.80 21.05
C ARG A 250 13.28 10.49 19.72
N LEU A 251 13.83 10.02 18.61
CA LEU A 251 13.55 10.59 17.29
C LEU A 251 12.07 10.43 16.90
N THR A 252 11.46 9.30 17.27
CA THR A 252 10.02 9.06 17.07
C THR A 252 9.20 10.04 17.91
N GLU A 253 9.55 10.25 19.19
CA GLU A 253 8.89 11.21 20.08
C GLU A 253 8.97 12.65 19.52
N GLU A 254 10.16 13.08 19.11
CA GLU A 254 10.38 14.40 18.53
C GLU A 254 9.55 14.61 17.25
N TYR A 255 9.46 13.58 16.39
CA TYR A 255 8.66 13.64 15.17
C TYR A 255 7.15 13.74 15.48
N ILE A 256 6.62 12.87 16.34
CA ILE A 256 5.19 12.83 16.67
C ILE A 256 4.74 14.10 17.38
N THR A 257 5.59 14.67 18.26
CA THR A 257 5.29 15.90 19.01
C THR A 257 5.53 17.18 18.21
N GLY A 258 5.98 17.10 16.96
CA GLY A 258 6.28 18.26 16.13
C GLY A 258 7.52 19.06 16.56
N LYS A 259 8.38 18.47 17.38
CA LYS A 259 9.67 19.05 17.82
C LYS A 259 10.84 18.65 16.93
N PHE A 260 10.54 18.02 15.82
CA PHE A 260 11.50 17.49 14.87
C PHE A 260 12.01 18.62 13.95
N GLY A 261 13.30 18.94 14.01
CA GLY A 261 13.96 19.99 13.20
C GLY A 261 15.14 20.60 13.93
#